data_d90aed2f8c83d8c15778891933f769a0
#
_entry.id   d90aed2f8c83d8c15778891933f769a0
#
_cell.length_a   1.000
_cell.length_b   1.000
_cell.length_c   1.000
_cell.angle_alpha   90.00
_cell.angle_beta   90.00
_cell.angle_gamma   90.00
#
_symmetry.space_group_name_H-M   'P 1'
#
loop_
_entity.id
_entity.type
_entity.pdbx_description
1 polymer ?
#
loop_
_entity_poly.entity_id
_entity_poly.type
_entity_poly.pdbx_seq_one_letter_code
_entity_poly.pdbx_strand_id
1 'polypeptide(L)'
;MIKKIGIFVLFFFATIHANAQLQKQTINNGWKFYYAKASKWYAATVPGTIHTDLLSNKLIADPYFGDNEKKLQWIDKENWDYKTSFTVSHKILQQKNIELVFDGLDTYADIFLNGKLLFSADNMFRQWRANIKPVLKSRNEILIRFYSAKNKVDSI
;
A
#
# COMPACT_ATOMS: atom_id res chain seq x y z
N MET A 1 8.50 -8.92 -79.88
CA MET A 1 7.49 -8.38 -78.92
C MET A 1 7.73 -9.03 -77.56
N ILE A 2 8.39 -8.36 -76.62
CA ILE A 2 8.75 -8.90 -75.29
C ILE A 2 7.71 -8.38 -74.29
N LYS A 3 6.87 -9.27 -73.74
CA LYS A 3 5.90 -8.92 -72.67
C LYS A 3 6.67 -8.81 -71.35
N LYS A 4 6.66 -7.61 -70.75
CA LYS A 4 7.13 -7.36 -69.36
C LYS A 4 6.05 -7.84 -68.38
N ILE A 5 6.39 -8.87 -67.62
CA ILE A 5 5.55 -9.34 -66.48
C ILE A 5 5.97 -8.51 -65.28
N GLY A 6 5.08 -7.62 -64.82
CA GLY A 6 5.29 -6.86 -63.58
C GLY A 6 4.96 -7.75 -62.36
N ILE A 7 5.93 -7.99 -61.50
CA ILE A 7 5.76 -8.66 -60.23
C ILE A 7 5.25 -7.63 -59.23
N PHE A 8 3.98 -7.82 -58.82
CA PHE A 8 3.35 -7.01 -57.77
C PHE A 8 3.66 -7.64 -56.42
N VAL A 9 4.61 -7.08 -55.64
CA VAL A 9 4.94 -7.57 -54.29
C VAL A 9 3.96 -6.92 -53.31
N LEU A 10 3.00 -7.71 -52.82
CA LEU A 10 2.06 -7.31 -51.79
C LEU A 10 2.77 -7.36 -50.43
N PHE A 11 3.14 -6.21 -49.84
CA PHE A 11 3.62 -6.13 -48.46
C PHE A 11 2.44 -6.27 -47.50
N PHE A 12 2.32 -7.41 -46.83
CA PHE A 12 1.36 -7.66 -45.77
C PHE A 12 1.90 -7.05 -44.48
N PHE A 13 1.44 -5.84 -44.13
CA PHE A 13 1.73 -5.26 -42.80
C PHE A 13 0.89 -5.97 -41.74
N ALA A 14 1.47 -6.94 -41.02
CA ALA A 14 0.87 -7.50 -39.82
C ALA A 14 0.95 -6.45 -38.70
N THR A 15 -0.15 -5.82 -38.38
CA THR A 15 -0.26 -4.91 -37.21
C THR A 15 -0.30 -5.79 -35.94
N ILE A 16 0.81 -5.83 -35.22
CA ILE A 16 0.89 -6.46 -33.89
C ILE A 16 0.19 -5.55 -32.91
N HIS A 17 -1.03 -5.87 -32.51
CA HIS A 17 -1.75 -5.20 -31.44
C HIS A 17 -1.14 -5.66 -30.11
N ALA A 18 -0.24 -4.88 -29.53
CA ALA A 18 0.24 -5.10 -28.19
C ALA A 18 -0.85 -4.68 -27.19
N ASN A 19 -1.58 -5.65 -26.65
CA ASN A 19 -2.51 -5.42 -25.54
C ASN A 19 -1.69 -5.25 -24.27
N ALA A 20 -1.56 -4.02 -23.77
CA ALA A 20 -1.01 -3.76 -22.44
C ALA A 20 -2.03 -4.17 -21.38
N GLN A 21 -1.86 -5.33 -20.77
CA GLN A 21 -2.72 -5.80 -19.67
C GLN A 21 -2.15 -5.32 -18.34
N LEU A 22 -2.90 -4.45 -17.65
CA LEU A 22 -2.59 -4.06 -16.27
C LEU A 22 -2.78 -5.28 -15.35
N GLN A 23 -1.72 -5.69 -14.64
CA GLN A 23 -1.80 -6.70 -13.59
C GLN A 23 -1.89 -6.01 -12.24
N LYS A 24 -2.92 -6.35 -11.44
CA LYS A 24 -3.13 -5.83 -10.10
C LYS A 24 -3.03 -6.97 -9.08
N GLN A 25 -2.26 -6.76 -8.03
CA GLN A 25 -2.22 -7.62 -6.85
C GLN A 25 -2.63 -6.78 -5.64
N THR A 26 -3.66 -7.22 -4.93
CA THR A 26 -4.13 -6.56 -3.71
C THR A 26 -3.38 -7.12 -2.49
N ILE A 27 -2.97 -6.24 -1.55
CA ILE A 27 -2.20 -6.59 -0.36
C ILE A 27 -3.03 -6.24 0.88
N ASN A 28 -4.11 -6.98 1.10
CA ASN A 28 -5.03 -6.74 2.23
C ASN A 28 -4.89 -7.76 3.37
N ASN A 29 -4.09 -8.82 3.18
CA ASN A 29 -3.98 -9.91 4.14
C ASN A 29 -2.69 -9.84 4.97
N GLY A 30 -2.74 -10.45 6.17
CA GLY A 30 -1.57 -10.65 7.01
C GLY A 30 -1.06 -9.38 7.70
N TRP A 31 -1.84 -8.31 7.70
CA TRP A 31 -1.48 -7.08 8.36
C TRP A 31 -1.46 -7.23 9.87
N LYS A 32 -0.54 -6.50 10.50
CA LYS A 32 -0.39 -6.40 11.96
C LYS A 32 -0.10 -4.96 12.33
N PHE A 33 -0.60 -4.53 13.50
CA PHE A 33 -0.21 -3.26 14.10
C PHE A 33 0.62 -3.49 15.37
N TYR A 34 1.51 -2.55 15.68
CA TYR A 34 2.32 -2.59 16.89
C TYR A 34 1.63 -1.81 18.01
N TYR A 35 1.41 -2.48 19.15
CA TYR A 35 0.87 -1.86 20.35
C TYR A 35 2.01 -1.61 21.35
N ALA A 36 2.44 -0.36 21.46
CA ALA A 36 3.61 0.02 22.26
C ALA A 36 3.47 -0.33 23.75
N LYS A 37 2.28 -0.13 24.35
CA LYS A 37 2.03 -0.46 25.76
C LYS A 37 2.23 -1.93 26.10
N ALA A 38 2.02 -2.82 25.16
CA ALA A 38 2.22 -4.26 25.33
C ALA A 38 3.52 -4.76 24.66
N SER A 39 4.24 -3.86 23.96
CA SER A 39 5.45 -4.19 23.18
C SER A 39 5.23 -5.39 22.23
N LYS A 40 4.06 -5.44 21.58
CA LYS A 40 3.62 -6.61 20.81
C LYS A 40 2.90 -6.22 19.52
N TRP A 41 3.03 -7.09 18.51
CA TRP A 41 2.27 -7.02 17.25
C TRP A 41 0.97 -7.80 17.38
N TYR A 42 -0.14 -7.17 16.97
CA TYR A 42 -1.48 -7.74 16.93
C TYR A 42 -2.01 -7.78 15.50
N ALA A 43 -3.01 -8.63 15.24
CA ALA A 43 -3.66 -8.69 13.94
C ALA A 43 -4.35 -7.37 13.60
N ALA A 44 -4.25 -6.95 12.35
CA ALA A 44 -4.91 -5.77 11.82
C ALA A 44 -5.73 -6.11 10.58
N THR A 45 -6.76 -5.31 10.33
CA THR A 45 -7.62 -5.39 9.14
C THR A 45 -7.33 -4.21 8.22
N VAL A 46 -7.02 -4.48 6.96
CA VAL A 46 -6.77 -3.45 5.94
C VAL A 46 -7.66 -3.71 4.73
N PRO A 47 -8.49 -2.72 4.32
CA PRO A 47 -8.69 -1.41 4.93
C PRO A 47 -9.37 -1.46 6.29
N GLY A 48 -9.02 -0.54 7.19
CA GLY A 48 -9.54 -0.48 8.55
C GLY A 48 -9.00 0.72 9.32
N THR A 49 -9.29 0.78 10.62
CA THR A 49 -8.81 1.83 11.52
C THR A 49 -8.19 1.22 12.76
N ILE A 50 -7.31 1.98 13.43
CA ILE A 50 -6.69 1.52 14.68
C ILE A 50 -7.73 1.25 15.78
N HIS A 51 -8.82 2.01 15.83
CA HIS A 51 -9.89 1.79 16.81
C HIS A 51 -10.58 0.44 16.62
N THR A 52 -10.90 0.07 15.37
CA THR A 52 -11.49 -1.23 15.05
C THR A 52 -10.53 -2.38 15.33
N ASP A 53 -9.24 -2.20 15.05
CA ASP A 53 -8.22 -3.21 15.32
C ASP A 53 -8.00 -3.41 16.82
N LEU A 54 -7.91 -2.33 17.60
CA LEU A 54 -7.81 -2.40 19.08
C LEU A 54 -9.03 -3.10 19.68
N LEU A 55 -10.23 -2.77 19.22
CA LEU A 55 -11.48 -3.38 19.69
C LEU A 55 -11.52 -4.88 19.35
N SER A 56 -11.21 -5.24 18.11
CA SER A 56 -11.21 -6.64 17.64
C SER A 56 -10.23 -7.52 18.41
N ASN A 57 -9.11 -6.93 18.85
CA ASN A 57 -8.11 -7.62 19.69
C ASN A 57 -8.42 -7.51 21.19
N LYS A 58 -9.57 -6.97 21.60
CA LYS A 58 -10.00 -6.79 23.00
C LYS A 58 -9.01 -5.96 23.85
N LEU A 59 -8.33 -5.02 23.23
CA LEU A 59 -7.36 -4.12 23.87
C LEU A 59 -8.01 -2.85 24.41
N ILE A 60 -9.22 -2.53 23.95
CA ILE A 60 -10.06 -1.44 24.42
C ILE A 60 -11.49 -1.94 24.61
N ALA A 61 -12.24 -1.23 25.44
CA ALA A 61 -13.69 -1.39 25.54
C ALA A 61 -14.39 -0.73 24.35
N ASP A 62 -15.66 -1.09 24.12
CA ASP A 62 -16.47 -0.50 23.05
C ASP A 62 -16.53 1.03 23.22
N PRO A 63 -16.05 1.81 22.22
CA PRO A 63 -16.04 3.27 22.27
C PRO A 63 -17.44 3.89 22.44
N TYR A 64 -18.46 3.23 21.93
CA TYR A 64 -19.84 3.74 21.92
C TYR A 64 -20.61 3.43 23.21
N PHE A 65 -19.99 2.74 24.18
CA PHE A 65 -20.65 2.42 25.44
C PHE A 65 -20.22 3.38 26.56
N GLY A 66 -21.21 4.11 27.15
CA GLY A 66 -21.01 5.02 28.28
C GLY A 66 -19.98 6.12 28.00
N ASP A 67 -18.99 6.26 28.88
CA ASP A 67 -17.93 7.30 28.79
C ASP A 67 -16.66 6.80 28.11
N ASN A 68 -16.70 5.65 27.42
CA ASN A 68 -15.48 5.03 26.89
C ASN A 68 -14.78 5.90 25.87
N GLU A 69 -15.51 6.65 25.05
CA GLU A 69 -14.92 7.59 24.09
C GLU A 69 -13.95 8.55 24.77
N LYS A 70 -14.32 9.11 25.92
CA LYS A 70 -13.45 10.03 26.69
C LYS A 70 -12.17 9.33 27.17
N LYS A 71 -12.28 8.06 27.57
CA LYS A 71 -11.16 7.26 28.07
C LYS A 71 -10.20 6.81 26.94
N LEU A 72 -10.64 6.86 25.68
CA LEU A 72 -9.91 6.42 24.52
C LEU A 72 -9.19 7.53 23.74
N GLN A 73 -9.31 8.79 24.19
CA GLN A 73 -8.66 9.96 23.58
C GLN A 73 -7.11 9.85 23.48
N TRP A 74 -6.51 8.91 24.20
CA TRP A 74 -5.07 8.63 24.11
C TRP A 74 -4.67 8.02 22.77
N ILE A 75 -5.58 7.34 22.07
CA ILE A 75 -5.32 6.65 20.80
C ILE A 75 -4.83 7.64 19.74
N ASP A 76 -5.43 8.85 19.70
CA ASP A 76 -5.09 9.89 18.73
C ASP A 76 -3.72 10.56 19.01
N LYS A 77 -3.17 10.33 20.22
CA LYS A 77 -1.86 10.87 20.64
C LYS A 77 -0.70 9.90 20.40
N GLU A 78 -1.00 8.65 20.06
CA GLU A 78 0.03 7.62 19.82
C GLU A 78 0.41 7.56 18.33
N ASN A 79 1.65 7.10 18.09
CA ASN A 79 2.06 6.70 16.75
C ASN A 79 1.78 5.20 16.57
N TRP A 80 1.40 4.80 15.36
CA TRP A 80 1.00 3.44 15.06
C TRP A 80 1.80 2.87 13.89
N ASP A 81 2.50 1.77 14.15
CA ASP A 81 3.18 1.03 13.10
C ASP A 81 2.28 -0.10 12.59
N TYR A 82 2.12 -0.20 11.28
CA TYR A 82 1.43 -1.28 10.58
C TYR A 82 2.39 -2.01 9.66
N LYS A 83 2.35 -3.34 9.64
CA LYS A 83 3.17 -4.10 8.70
C LYS A 83 2.47 -5.31 8.13
N THR A 84 2.90 -5.70 6.93
CA THR A 84 2.59 -6.99 6.32
C THR A 84 3.73 -7.48 5.46
N SER A 85 3.76 -8.79 5.20
CA SER A 85 4.67 -9.40 4.22
C SER A 85 3.86 -9.96 3.06
N PHE A 86 4.40 -9.82 1.85
CA PHE A 86 3.78 -10.34 0.63
C PHE A 86 4.81 -10.90 -0.33
N THR A 87 4.35 -11.78 -1.21
CA THR A 87 5.18 -12.33 -2.28
C THR A 87 4.69 -11.84 -3.63
N VAL A 88 5.60 -11.68 -4.56
CA VAL A 88 5.30 -11.36 -5.96
C VAL A 88 5.78 -12.48 -6.87
N SER A 89 4.99 -12.79 -7.88
CA SER A 89 5.36 -13.79 -8.88
C SER A 89 6.53 -13.28 -9.75
N HIS A 90 7.28 -14.24 -10.32
CA HIS A 90 8.34 -13.92 -11.27
C HIS A 90 7.82 -13.09 -12.46
N LYS A 91 6.60 -13.35 -12.92
CA LYS A 91 5.94 -12.60 -14.00
C LYS A 91 5.77 -11.12 -13.65
N ILE A 92 5.39 -10.79 -12.40
CA ILE A 92 5.31 -9.41 -11.93
C ILE A 92 6.71 -8.79 -11.84
N LEU A 93 7.69 -9.53 -11.28
CA LEU A 93 9.05 -9.03 -11.15
C LEU A 93 9.71 -8.68 -12.50
N GLN A 94 9.29 -9.30 -13.59
CA GLN A 94 9.80 -8.99 -14.93
C GLN A 94 9.21 -7.72 -15.55
N GLN A 95 8.12 -7.15 -14.98
CA GLN A 95 7.51 -5.94 -15.51
C GLN A 95 8.47 -4.75 -15.41
N LYS A 96 8.44 -3.87 -16.40
CA LYS A 96 9.28 -2.65 -16.43
C LYS A 96 8.86 -1.64 -15.37
N ASN A 97 7.56 -1.45 -15.22
CA ASN A 97 6.97 -0.50 -14.28
C ASN A 97 6.13 -1.25 -13.26
N ILE A 98 6.44 -1.08 -11.99
CA ILE A 98 5.70 -1.67 -10.88
C ILE A 98 5.47 -0.57 -9.85
N GLU A 99 4.22 -0.28 -9.59
CA GLU A 99 3.83 0.73 -8.60
C GLU A 99 3.16 0.07 -7.40
N LEU A 100 3.48 0.58 -6.23
CA LEU A 100 2.71 0.38 -5.01
C LEU A 100 1.74 1.56 -4.88
N VAL A 101 0.47 1.25 -4.69
CA VAL A 101 -0.61 2.25 -4.67
C VAL A 101 -1.36 2.14 -3.36
N PHE A 102 -1.59 3.29 -2.72
CA PHE A 102 -2.43 3.43 -1.54
C PHE A 102 -3.61 4.34 -1.90
N ASP A 103 -4.82 3.85 -1.71
CA ASP A 103 -6.04 4.60 -2.03
C ASP A 103 -6.36 5.68 -0.98
N GLY A 104 -5.73 5.59 0.21
CA GLY A 104 -5.77 6.58 1.26
C GLY A 104 -4.86 6.20 2.42
N LEU A 105 -4.26 7.20 3.06
CA LEU A 105 -3.43 7.07 4.27
C LEU A 105 -3.83 8.22 5.21
N ASP A 106 -4.39 7.91 6.37
CA ASP A 106 -4.94 8.91 7.30
C ASP A 106 -4.04 9.04 8.53
N THR A 107 -3.27 10.13 8.64
CA THR A 107 -3.04 11.23 7.69
C THR A 107 -1.56 11.33 7.41
N TYR A 108 -0.73 11.50 8.46
CA TYR A 108 0.73 11.61 8.36
C TYR A 108 1.36 10.22 8.49
N ALA A 109 2.03 9.77 7.46
CA ALA A 109 2.64 8.45 7.48
C ALA A 109 3.95 8.39 6.69
N ASP A 110 4.90 7.60 7.19
CA ASP A 110 6.08 7.18 6.45
C ASP A 110 5.89 5.75 5.97
N ILE A 111 6.14 5.52 4.68
CA ILE A 111 5.94 4.24 4.01
C ILE A 111 7.30 3.64 3.65
N PHE A 112 7.55 2.43 4.17
CA PHE A 112 8.78 1.70 3.91
C PHE A 112 8.49 0.39 3.18
N LEU A 113 9.34 0.04 2.22
CA LEU A 113 9.37 -1.26 1.57
C LEU A 113 10.76 -1.88 1.74
N ASN A 114 10.81 -3.07 2.32
CA ASN A 114 12.06 -3.78 2.60
C ASN A 114 13.07 -2.93 3.40
N GLY A 115 12.57 -2.12 4.34
CA GLY A 115 13.37 -1.21 5.17
C GLY A 115 13.78 0.11 4.51
N LYS A 116 13.45 0.32 3.22
CA LYS A 116 13.75 1.57 2.51
C LYS A 116 12.53 2.49 2.52
N LEU A 117 12.70 3.73 2.96
CA LEU A 117 11.66 4.77 2.86
C LEU A 117 11.33 5.03 1.38
N LEU A 118 10.06 4.92 1.05
CA LEU A 118 9.54 5.22 -0.29
C LEU A 118 9.09 6.68 -0.39
N PHE A 119 8.26 7.11 0.55
CA PHE A 119 7.73 8.48 0.65
C PHE A 119 7.07 8.71 2.00
N SER A 120 6.78 9.99 2.30
CA SER A 120 5.95 10.43 3.42
C SER A 120 4.62 10.94 2.90
N ALA A 121 3.52 10.53 3.54
CA ALA A 121 2.17 10.99 3.26
C ALA A 121 1.75 12.08 4.28
N ASP A 122 0.95 13.04 3.81
CA ASP A 122 0.44 14.17 4.60
C ASP A 122 -1.02 14.54 4.28
N ASN A 123 -1.69 13.73 3.46
CA ASN A 123 -3.06 14.00 3.01
C ASN A 123 -3.85 12.70 2.83
N MET A 124 -4.94 12.55 3.59
CA MET A 124 -5.79 11.36 3.56
C MET A 124 -6.70 11.27 2.33
N PHE A 125 -6.94 12.38 1.64
CA PHE A 125 -7.90 12.47 0.53
C PHE A 125 -7.30 12.20 -0.84
N ARG A 126 -6.01 11.86 -0.91
CA ARG A 126 -5.33 11.57 -2.18
C ARG A 126 -4.83 10.13 -2.26
N GLN A 127 -4.78 9.62 -3.46
CA GLN A 127 -4.09 8.37 -3.75
C GLN A 127 -2.57 8.61 -3.80
N TRP A 128 -1.81 7.75 -3.14
CA TRP A 128 -0.35 7.79 -3.13
C TRP A 128 0.22 6.67 -3.98
N ARG A 129 1.23 6.97 -4.78
CA ARG A 129 1.88 6.02 -5.69
C ARG A 129 3.39 6.12 -5.58
N ALA A 130 4.06 4.98 -5.59
CA ALA A 130 5.51 4.90 -5.65
C ALA A 130 5.96 3.82 -6.62
N ASN A 131 6.93 4.13 -7.48
CA ASN A 131 7.62 3.11 -8.26
C ASN A 131 8.51 2.29 -7.32
N ILE A 132 8.17 1.00 -7.17
CA ILE A 132 8.87 0.08 -6.27
C ILE A 132 9.80 -0.89 -6.99
N LYS A 133 9.85 -0.85 -8.33
CA LYS A 133 10.69 -1.75 -9.12
C LYS A 133 12.14 -1.85 -8.62
N PRO A 134 12.82 -0.74 -8.22
CA PRO A 134 14.22 -0.80 -7.77
C PRO A 134 14.43 -1.54 -6.44
N VAL A 135 13.40 -1.67 -5.61
CA VAL A 135 13.50 -2.23 -4.25
C VAL A 135 12.67 -3.49 -4.05
N LEU A 136 11.86 -3.87 -5.04
CA LEU A 136 10.98 -5.02 -5.00
C LEU A 136 11.78 -6.32 -5.09
N LYS A 137 11.42 -7.30 -4.26
CA LYS A 137 11.97 -8.66 -4.21
C LYS A 137 10.86 -9.69 -4.42
N SER A 138 11.19 -10.98 -4.48
CA SER A 138 10.19 -12.05 -4.49
C SER A 138 9.38 -12.11 -3.20
N ARG A 139 10.02 -11.86 -2.04
CA ARG A 139 9.37 -11.67 -0.74
C ARG A 139 9.66 -10.27 -0.24
N ASN A 140 8.64 -9.58 0.21
CA ASN A 140 8.69 -8.18 0.60
C ASN A 140 8.00 -7.97 1.95
N GLU A 141 8.43 -6.93 2.67
CA GLU A 141 7.75 -6.40 3.84
C GLU A 141 7.42 -4.93 3.61
N ILE A 142 6.16 -4.55 3.84
CA ILE A 142 5.72 -3.16 3.96
C ILE A 142 5.63 -2.85 5.45
N LEU A 143 6.20 -1.69 5.84
CA LEU A 143 5.98 -1.05 7.13
C LEU A 143 5.43 0.35 6.87
N ILE A 144 4.34 0.69 7.53
CA ILE A 144 3.74 2.03 7.52
C ILE A 144 3.78 2.53 8.95
N ARG A 145 4.42 3.69 9.16
CA ARG A 145 4.41 4.39 10.44
C ARG A 145 3.48 5.57 10.35
N PHE A 146 2.35 5.49 11.03
CA PHE A 146 1.44 6.62 11.20
C PHE A 146 1.86 7.46 12.40
N TYR A 147 1.89 8.76 12.21
CA TYR A 147 2.17 9.73 13.27
C TYR A 147 0.87 10.33 13.79
N SER A 148 0.83 10.62 15.09
CA SER A 148 -0.29 11.34 15.68
C SER A 148 -0.48 12.68 14.97
N ALA A 149 -1.62 12.87 14.32
CA ALA A 149 -1.99 14.14 13.70
C ALA A 149 -2.11 15.25 14.75
N LYS A 150 -2.63 14.91 15.93
CA LYS A 150 -2.78 15.84 17.05
C LYS A 150 -1.43 16.39 17.51
N ASN A 151 -0.46 15.49 17.77
CA ASN A 151 0.86 15.93 18.21
C ASN A 151 1.61 16.70 17.12
N LYS A 152 1.35 16.40 15.85
CA LYS A 152 2.02 17.07 14.74
C LYS A 152 1.50 18.49 14.53
N VAL A 153 0.21 18.72 14.74
CA VAL A 153 -0.40 20.06 14.67
C VAL A 153 0.01 20.91 15.87
N ASP A 154 0.07 20.32 17.07
CA ASP A 154 0.48 21.03 18.29
C ASP A 154 1.97 21.44 18.28
N SER A 155 2.78 20.94 17.30
CA SER A 155 4.20 21.23 17.14
C SER A 155 4.53 22.31 16.10
N ILE A 156 3.49 22.87 15.45
CA ILE A 156 3.60 23.98 14.48
C ILE A 156 3.24 25.30 15.16
#